data_3566cb597e33b42f87bbbf67e68fe8ed
#
_entry.id   3566cb597e33b42f87bbbf67e68fe8ed
#
_cell.length_a   1.000
_cell.length_b   1.000
_cell.length_c   1.000
_cell.angle_alpha   90.00
_cell.angle_beta   90.00
_cell.angle_gamma   90.00
#
_symmetry.space_group_name_H-M   'P 1'
#
loop_
_entity.id
_entity.type
_entity.pdbx_description
1 polymer ?
#
loop_
_entity_poly.entity_id
_entity_poly.type
_entity_poly.pdbx_seq_one_letter_code
_entity_poly.pdbx_strand_id
1 'polypeptide(L)'
;FLGDTIKELIKLAKVELPDDFMKRWLMESNEGKITQEQLDSQYDNYAQTFKWQLLEGELLKEHKEAMEVKDDEVRAKVAGYFQAMGGASEMNPQIDGIIDQVLSNPEEKQKIFNDIQDEKLIKLFKENISSKKKSVTKDKFIEIASKID
;
A
#
# COMPACT_ATOMS: atom_id res chain seq x y z
N PHE A 1 -10.90 -0.34 4.04
CA PHE A 1 -11.07 -1.54 3.19
C PHE A 1 -9.74 -2.25 2.94
N LEU A 2 -8.74 -1.60 2.29
CA LEU A 2 -7.47 -2.26 1.97
C LEU A 2 -6.79 -2.82 3.22
N GLY A 3 -6.60 -2.02 4.26
CA GLY A 3 -5.97 -2.44 5.52
C GLY A 3 -6.69 -3.60 6.20
N ASP A 4 -8.04 -3.62 6.21
CA ASP A 4 -8.81 -4.72 6.79
C ASP A 4 -8.68 -6.00 5.97
N THR A 5 -8.68 -5.85 4.63
CA THR A 5 -8.48 -6.98 3.71
C THR A 5 -7.09 -7.59 3.92
N ILE A 6 -6.05 -6.77 4.03
CA ILE A 6 -4.68 -7.22 4.32
C ILE A 6 -4.62 -8.00 5.65
N LYS A 7 -5.21 -7.45 6.72
CA LYS A 7 -5.25 -8.12 8.03
C LYS A 7 -5.94 -9.48 7.96
N GLU A 8 -7.06 -9.58 7.25
CA GLU A 8 -7.76 -10.85 7.08
C GLU A 8 -6.99 -11.84 6.22
N LEU A 9 -6.34 -11.37 5.14
CA LEU A 9 -5.49 -12.24 4.31
C LEU A 9 -4.31 -12.80 5.08
N ILE A 10 -3.63 -11.99 5.90
CA ILE A 10 -2.53 -12.46 6.76
C ILE A 10 -3.00 -13.55 7.72
N LYS A 11 -4.20 -13.40 8.31
CA LYS A 11 -4.79 -14.43 9.19
C LYS A 11 -5.11 -15.73 8.45
N LEU A 12 -5.70 -15.61 7.26
CA LEU A 12 -6.10 -16.76 6.44
C LEU A 12 -4.91 -17.53 5.89
N ALA A 13 -3.86 -16.82 5.46
CA ALA A 13 -2.67 -17.41 4.89
C ALA A 13 -1.80 -18.16 5.92
N LYS A 14 -2.00 -17.88 7.22
CA LYS A 14 -1.26 -18.53 8.34
C LYS A 14 0.26 -18.53 8.12
N VAL A 15 0.79 -17.41 7.59
CA VAL A 15 2.24 -17.27 7.38
C VAL A 15 2.94 -17.31 8.74
N GLU A 16 3.82 -18.27 8.92
CA GLU A 16 4.70 -18.37 10.09
C GLU A 16 6.03 -17.70 9.80
N LEU A 17 6.52 -16.93 10.75
CA LEU A 17 7.84 -16.30 10.69
C LEU A 17 8.76 -16.95 11.73
N PRO A 18 10.05 -17.05 11.46
CA PRO A 18 11.03 -17.46 12.46
C PRO A 18 11.29 -16.31 13.44
N ASP A 19 10.37 -16.08 14.39
CA ASP A 19 10.32 -14.89 15.24
C ASP A 19 11.63 -14.62 15.98
N ASP A 20 12.27 -15.65 16.54
CA ASP A 20 13.56 -15.52 17.24
C ASP A 20 14.68 -15.03 16.31
N PHE A 21 14.69 -15.50 15.07
CA PHE A 21 15.63 -15.03 14.05
C PHE A 21 15.33 -13.60 13.66
N MET A 22 14.08 -13.27 13.40
CA MET A 22 13.65 -11.93 12.99
C MET A 22 13.97 -10.89 14.06
N LYS A 23 13.73 -11.21 15.33
CA LYS A 23 14.08 -10.31 16.45
C LYS A 23 15.58 -10.04 16.51
N ARG A 24 16.40 -11.08 16.42
CA ARG A 24 17.86 -10.93 16.41
C ARG A 24 18.32 -10.09 15.20
N TRP A 25 17.79 -10.39 14.02
CA TRP A 25 18.12 -9.66 12.82
C TRP A 25 17.75 -8.17 12.92
N LEU A 26 16.57 -7.85 13.46
CA LEU A 26 16.14 -6.47 13.69
C LEU A 26 17.07 -5.73 14.66
N MET A 27 17.51 -6.39 15.73
CA MET A 27 18.48 -5.80 16.67
C MET A 27 19.82 -5.51 16.02
N GLU A 28 20.36 -6.45 15.26
CA GLU A 28 21.63 -6.31 14.56
C GLU A 28 21.58 -5.25 13.46
N SER A 29 20.52 -5.26 12.64
CA SER A 29 20.34 -4.33 11.53
C SER A 29 20.18 -2.87 11.98
N ASN A 30 19.66 -2.64 13.18
CA ASN A 30 19.49 -1.31 13.73
C ASN A 30 20.72 -0.81 14.54
N GLU A 31 21.83 -1.53 14.52
CA GLU A 31 23.10 -1.13 15.15
C GLU A 31 22.94 -0.68 16.62
N GLY A 32 22.02 -1.30 17.36
CA GLY A 32 21.75 -0.96 18.75
C GLY A 32 20.92 0.33 18.96
N LYS A 33 20.35 0.91 17.91
CA LYS A 33 19.46 2.08 18.02
C LYS A 33 18.09 1.73 18.59
N ILE A 34 17.73 0.45 18.63
CA ILE A 34 16.48 -0.07 19.20
C ILE A 34 16.84 -0.90 20.44
N THR A 35 16.17 -0.64 21.56
CA THR A 35 16.30 -1.47 22.76
C THR A 35 15.45 -2.74 22.64
N GLN A 36 15.80 -3.78 23.42
CA GLN A 36 15.02 -5.03 23.46
C GLN A 36 13.54 -4.75 23.84
N GLU A 37 13.32 -3.86 24.81
CA GLU A 37 11.96 -3.49 25.22
C GLU A 37 11.16 -2.80 24.11
N GLN A 38 11.79 -1.89 23.36
CA GLN A 38 11.19 -1.26 22.19
C GLN A 38 10.87 -2.27 21.10
N LEU A 39 11.80 -3.20 20.84
CA LEU A 39 11.58 -4.25 19.87
C LEU A 39 10.41 -5.14 20.27
N ASP A 40 10.36 -5.61 21.51
CA ASP A 40 9.29 -6.51 21.98
C ASP A 40 7.91 -5.82 21.94
N SER A 41 7.85 -4.51 22.22
CA SER A 41 6.60 -3.74 22.12
C SER A 41 6.13 -3.49 20.68
N GLN A 42 7.02 -3.49 19.70
CA GLN A 42 6.72 -3.17 18.30
C GLN A 42 6.79 -4.40 17.38
N TYR A 43 7.25 -5.53 17.89
CA TYR A 43 7.53 -6.72 17.07
C TYR A 43 6.30 -7.20 16.30
N ASP A 44 5.13 -7.16 16.90
CA ASP A 44 3.88 -7.57 16.24
C ASP A 44 3.61 -6.74 14.97
N ASN A 45 3.91 -5.45 15.01
CA ASN A 45 3.77 -4.58 13.84
C ASN A 45 4.79 -4.93 12.75
N TYR A 46 6.05 -5.18 13.12
CA TYR A 46 7.07 -5.65 12.18
C TYR A 46 6.68 -7.00 11.58
N ALA A 47 6.24 -7.94 12.40
CA ALA A 47 5.79 -9.26 11.95
C ALA A 47 4.62 -9.17 10.97
N GLN A 48 3.64 -8.30 11.21
CA GLN A 48 2.53 -8.06 10.28
C GLN A 48 3.04 -7.50 8.94
N THR A 49 3.97 -6.54 8.99
CA THR A 49 4.57 -5.96 7.79
C THR A 49 5.31 -7.02 6.97
N PHE A 50 6.13 -7.86 7.61
CA PHE A 50 6.84 -8.94 6.91
C PHE A 50 5.90 -9.98 6.31
N LYS A 51 4.87 -10.39 7.07
CA LYS A 51 3.84 -11.31 6.55
C LYS A 51 3.14 -10.74 5.34
N TRP A 52 2.82 -9.44 5.38
CA TRP A 52 2.23 -8.78 4.23
C TRP A 52 3.16 -8.74 3.03
N GLN A 53 4.42 -8.36 3.20
CA GLN A 53 5.41 -8.34 2.11
C GLN A 53 5.56 -9.70 1.41
N LEU A 54 5.54 -10.80 2.19
CA LEU A 54 5.58 -12.14 1.61
C LEU A 54 4.34 -12.45 0.79
N LEU A 55 3.15 -12.15 1.32
CA LEU A 55 1.89 -12.36 0.62
C LEU A 55 1.77 -11.48 -0.62
N GLU A 56 2.12 -10.20 -0.51
CA GLU A 56 2.13 -9.27 -1.63
C GLU A 56 3.06 -9.74 -2.73
N GLY A 57 4.27 -10.24 -2.37
CA GLY A 57 5.21 -10.81 -3.32
C GLY A 57 4.62 -11.99 -4.11
N GLU A 58 3.85 -12.86 -3.46
CA GLU A 58 3.17 -13.97 -4.13
C GLU A 58 1.98 -13.48 -4.99
N LEU A 59 1.18 -12.53 -4.48
CA LEU A 59 0.09 -11.92 -5.26
C LEU A 59 0.60 -11.24 -6.54
N LEU A 60 1.73 -10.52 -6.44
CA LEU A 60 2.37 -9.88 -7.59
C LEU A 60 2.86 -10.89 -8.63
N LYS A 61 3.33 -12.06 -8.20
CA LYS A 61 3.75 -13.14 -9.11
C LYS A 61 2.56 -13.79 -9.80
N GLU A 62 1.52 -14.13 -9.03
CA GLU A 62 0.32 -14.79 -9.55
C GLU A 62 -0.48 -13.88 -10.50
N HIS A 63 -0.53 -12.60 -10.21
CA HIS A 63 -1.32 -11.60 -10.96
C HIS A 63 -0.44 -10.61 -11.71
N LYS A 64 0.72 -11.06 -12.20
CA LYS A 64 1.75 -10.20 -12.80
C LYS A 64 1.20 -9.21 -13.81
N GLU A 65 0.37 -9.65 -14.76
CA GLU A 65 -0.19 -8.79 -15.82
C GLU A 65 -1.14 -7.71 -15.24
N ALA A 66 -1.95 -8.06 -14.23
CA ALA A 66 -2.90 -7.14 -13.60
C ALA A 66 -2.20 -6.13 -12.67
N MET A 67 -1.08 -6.52 -12.10
CA MET A 67 -0.33 -5.74 -11.11
C MET A 67 0.86 -4.97 -11.70
N GLU A 68 1.22 -5.25 -12.97
CA GLU A 68 2.29 -4.51 -13.65
C GLU A 68 1.93 -3.02 -13.75
N VAL A 69 2.80 -2.17 -13.22
CA VAL A 69 2.67 -0.71 -13.35
C VAL A 69 3.51 -0.25 -14.54
N LYS A 70 2.85 0.35 -15.53
CA LYS A 70 3.49 0.82 -16.76
C LYS A 70 3.84 2.30 -16.67
N ASP A 71 4.87 2.72 -17.40
CA ASP A 71 5.31 4.11 -17.38
C ASP A 71 4.21 5.09 -17.86
N ASP A 72 3.36 4.68 -18.81
CA ASP A 72 2.22 5.47 -19.26
C ASP A 72 1.15 5.68 -18.16
N GLU A 73 0.93 4.66 -17.31
CA GLU A 73 0.03 4.80 -16.15
C GLU A 73 0.60 5.78 -15.11
N VAL A 74 1.91 5.74 -14.89
CA VAL A 74 2.60 6.68 -13.99
C VAL A 74 2.47 8.11 -14.50
N ARG A 75 2.72 8.34 -15.79
CA ARG A 75 2.54 9.65 -16.44
C ARG A 75 1.09 10.14 -16.38
N ALA A 76 0.13 9.27 -16.68
CA ALA A 76 -1.30 9.60 -16.61
C ALA A 76 -1.73 9.95 -15.18
N LYS A 77 -1.20 9.28 -14.18
CA LYS A 77 -1.49 9.56 -12.76
C LYS A 77 -1.00 10.94 -12.36
N VAL A 78 0.23 11.32 -12.74
CA VAL A 78 0.79 12.66 -12.50
C VAL A 78 -0.05 13.72 -13.20
N ALA A 79 -0.40 13.51 -14.49
CA ALA A 79 -1.26 14.44 -15.24
C ALA A 79 -2.61 14.63 -14.55
N GLY A 80 -3.23 13.54 -14.03
CA GLY A 80 -4.49 13.59 -13.29
C GLY A 80 -4.40 14.44 -12.01
N TYR A 81 -3.29 14.41 -11.29
CA TYR A 81 -3.09 15.26 -10.11
C TYR A 81 -3.04 16.75 -10.50
N PHE A 82 -2.37 17.09 -11.60
CA PHE A 82 -2.33 18.48 -12.09
C PHE A 82 -3.70 18.98 -12.52
N GLN A 83 -4.49 18.15 -13.21
CA GLN A 83 -5.86 18.50 -13.58
C GLN A 83 -6.75 18.75 -12.36
N ALA A 84 -6.66 17.89 -11.33
CA ALA A 84 -7.42 18.03 -10.10
C ALA A 84 -7.06 19.31 -9.33
N MET A 85 -5.82 19.81 -9.47
CA MET A 85 -5.36 21.07 -8.89
C MET A 85 -5.71 22.31 -9.71
N GLY A 86 -6.53 22.19 -10.77
CA GLY A 86 -6.93 23.29 -11.64
C GLY A 86 -5.92 23.62 -12.73
N GLY A 87 -5.00 22.72 -13.02
CA GLY A 87 -4.07 22.80 -14.15
C GLY A 87 -4.79 22.74 -15.50
N ALA A 88 -4.14 23.29 -16.54
CA ALA A 88 -4.69 23.31 -17.90
C ALA A 88 -4.83 21.87 -18.47
N SER A 89 -5.74 21.73 -19.44
CA SER A 89 -6.06 20.50 -20.17
C SER A 89 -4.82 19.74 -20.69
N GLU A 90 -4.95 18.41 -20.86
CA GLU A 90 -3.95 17.40 -21.26
C GLU A 90 -3.04 17.76 -22.48
N MET A 91 -3.36 18.78 -23.25
CA MET A 91 -2.64 19.16 -24.47
C MET A 91 -1.65 20.34 -24.29
N ASN A 92 -1.24 20.66 -23.07
CA ASN A 92 -0.29 21.72 -22.82
C ASN A 92 1.15 21.15 -22.73
N PRO A 93 2.06 21.51 -23.67
CA PRO A 93 3.47 21.06 -23.66
C PRO A 93 4.22 21.38 -22.36
N GLN A 94 3.74 22.36 -21.60
CA GLN A 94 4.31 22.70 -20.28
C GLN A 94 4.05 21.62 -19.24
N ILE A 95 2.96 20.86 -19.38
CA ILE A 95 2.62 19.77 -18.44
C ILE A 95 3.60 18.61 -18.59
N ASP A 96 3.99 18.28 -19.82
CA ASP A 96 4.97 17.20 -20.06
C ASP A 96 6.30 17.49 -19.38
N GLY A 97 6.78 18.74 -19.45
CA GLY A 97 8.00 19.14 -18.75
C GLY A 97 7.91 19.03 -17.23
N ILE A 98 6.74 19.33 -16.66
CA ILE A 98 6.49 19.21 -15.22
C ILE A 98 6.41 17.72 -14.84
N ILE A 99 5.73 16.90 -15.64
CA ILE A 99 5.66 15.45 -15.43
C ILE A 99 7.06 14.86 -15.43
N ASP A 100 7.89 15.19 -16.41
CA ASP A 100 9.27 14.71 -16.48
C ASP A 100 10.10 15.17 -15.27
N GLN A 101 9.90 16.38 -14.80
CA GLN A 101 10.56 16.89 -13.59
C GLN A 101 10.14 16.09 -12.32
N VAL A 102 8.85 15.81 -12.14
CA VAL A 102 8.34 15.00 -11.02
C VAL A 102 8.90 13.57 -11.11
N LEU A 103 8.88 12.97 -12.30
CA LEU A 103 9.36 11.61 -12.52
C LEU A 103 10.89 11.48 -12.49
N SER A 104 11.63 12.58 -12.59
CA SER A 104 13.09 12.59 -12.38
C SER A 104 13.47 12.49 -10.91
N ASN A 105 12.54 12.76 -9.99
CA ASN A 105 12.74 12.53 -8.56
C ASN A 105 12.39 11.07 -8.20
N PRO A 106 13.37 10.25 -7.76
CA PRO A 106 13.13 8.83 -7.47
C PRO A 106 12.10 8.60 -6.36
N GLU A 107 12.05 9.47 -5.35
CA GLU A 107 11.11 9.34 -4.23
C GLU A 107 9.67 9.61 -4.67
N GLU A 108 9.45 10.66 -5.47
CA GLU A 108 8.12 10.96 -6.01
C GLU A 108 7.66 9.90 -7.00
N LYS A 109 8.56 9.43 -7.88
CA LYS A 109 8.25 8.32 -8.80
C LYS A 109 7.84 7.07 -8.03
N GLN A 110 8.57 6.69 -6.98
CA GLN A 110 8.26 5.52 -6.15
C GLN A 110 6.92 5.67 -5.44
N LYS A 111 6.60 6.85 -4.95
CA LYS A 111 5.32 7.14 -4.29
C LYS A 111 4.14 6.97 -5.25
N ILE A 112 4.25 7.54 -6.45
CA ILE A 112 3.22 7.40 -7.49
C ILE A 112 3.07 5.94 -7.92
N PHE A 113 4.19 5.22 -8.05
CA PHE A 113 4.19 3.80 -8.34
C PHE A 113 3.42 3.00 -7.28
N ASN A 114 3.70 3.25 -6.00
CA ASN A 114 3.01 2.60 -4.88
C ASN A 114 1.50 2.93 -4.88
N ASP A 115 1.13 4.18 -5.14
CA ASP A 115 -0.29 4.59 -5.23
C ASP A 115 -1.04 3.81 -6.33
N ILE A 116 -0.41 3.65 -7.51
CA ILE A 116 -1.00 2.86 -8.61
C ILE A 116 -1.09 1.38 -8.22
N GLN A 117 -0.07 0.85 -7.57
CA GLN A 117 -0.04 -0.53 -7.11
C GLN A 117 -1.15 -0.81 -6.09
N ASP A 118 -1.36 0.10 -5.13
CA ASP A 118 -2.45 0.03 -4.17
C ASP A 118 -3.83 0.07 -4.84
N GLU A 119 -4.02 0.92 -5.85
CA GLU A 119 -5.27 0.97 -6.62
C GLU A 119 -5.53 -0.35 -7.36
N LYS A 120 -4.49 -0.95 -7.95
CA LYS A 120 -4.58 -2.26 -8.62
C LYS A 120 -4.89 -3.38 -7.63
N LEU A 121 -4.27 -3.37 -6.45
CA LEU A 121 -4.60 -4.30 -5.35
C LEU A 121 -6.05 -4.16 -4.89
N ILE A 122 -6.52 -2.93 -4.70
CA ILE A 122 -7.92 -2.67 -4.31
C ILE A 122 -8.88 -3.20 -5.39
N LYS A 123 -8.56 -3.00 -6.66
CA LYS A 123 -9.36 -3.52 -7.76
C LYS A 123 -9.37 -5.04 -7.76
N LEU A 124 -8.20 -5.67 -7.68
CA LEU A 124 -8.04 -7.12 -7.61
C LEU A 124 -8.86 -7.72 -6.46
N PHE A 125 -8.80 -7.11 -5.27
CA PHE A 125 -9.57 -7.58 -4.12
C PHE A 125 -11.08 -7.40 -4.30
N LYS A 126 -11.53 -6.29 -4.87
CA LYS A 126 -12.96 -6.06 -5.15
C LYS A 126 -13.53 -7.05 -6.17
N GLU A 127 -12.71 -7.51 -7.11
CA GLU A 127 -13.11 -8.48 -8.12
C GLU A 127 -13.16 -9.92 -7.59
N ASN A 128 -12.26 -10.25 -6.64
CA ASN A 128 -12.08 -11.61 -6.15
C ASN A 128 -12.66 -11.87 -4.76
N ILE A 129 -12.94 -10.83 -3.97
CA ILE A 129 -13.45 -10.96 -2.60
C ILE A 129 -14.91 -10.57 -2.54
N SER A 130 -15.74 -11.49 -2.04
CA SER A 130 -17.16 -11.21 -1.79
C SER A 130 -17.32 -10.31 -0.57
N SER A 131 -17.67 -9.05 -0.76
CA SER A 131 -17.96 -8.12 0.34
C SER A 131 -19.45 -8.13 0.68
N LYS A 132 -19.79 -8.25 1.97
CA LYS A 132 -21.17 -8.09 2.45
C LYS A 132 -21.46 -6.60 2.67
N LYS A 133 -22.32 -6.01 1.86
CA LYS A 133 -22.81 -4.64 2.07
C LYS A 133 -23.81 -4.64 3.22
N LYS A 134 -23.60 -3.79 4.22
CA LYS A 134 -24.51 -3.56 5.33
C LYS A 134 -25.00 -2.12 5.30
N SER A 135 -26.29 -1.92 5.12
CA SER A 135 -26.89 -0.60 5.27
C SER A 135 -27.00 -0.25 6.74
N VAL A 136 -26.54 0.94 7.09
CA VAL A 136 -26.62 1.49 8.45
C VAL A 136 -27.13 2.91 8.40
N THR A 137 -27.72 3.40 9.50
CA THR A 137 -28.09 4.81 9.64
C THR A 137 -26.84 5.69 9.71
N LYS A 138 -27.00 6.99 9.42
CA LYS A 138 -25.90 7.96 9.49
C LYS A 138 -25.21 7.94 10.86
N ASP A 139 -25.97 7.92 11.95
CA ASP A 139 -25.43 7.93 13.32
C ASP A 139 -24.63 6.65 13.60
N LYS A 140 -25.16 5.50 13.15
CA LYS A 140 -24.43 4.22 13.29
C LYS A 140 -23.18 4.17 12.45
N PHE A 141 -23.18 4.80 11.27
CA PHE A 141 -21.99 4.93 10.44
C PHE A 141 -20.91 5.75 11.16
N ILE A 142 -21.28 6.90 11.75
CA ILE A 142 -20.36 7.75 12.51
C ILE A 142 -19.77 6.98 13.70
N GLU A 143 -20.60 6.24 14.46
CA GLU A 143 -20.14 5.40 15.57
C GLU A 143 -19.14 4.32 15.13
N ILE A 144 -19.37 3.69 13.98
CA ILE A 144 -18.45 2.67 13.41
C ILE A 144 -17.16 3.33 12.95
N ALA A 145 -17.25 4.46 12.22
CA ALA A 145 -16.10 5.16 11.67
C ALA A 145 -15.17 5.68 12.78
N SER A 146 -15.73 6.16 13.91
CA SER A 146 -14.93 6.64 15.05
C SER A 146 -14.20 5.53 15.84
N LYS A 147 -14.42 4.25 15.52
CA LYS A 147 -13.76 3.09 16.14
C LYS A 147 -12.69 2.46 15.24
N ILE A 148 -12.45 3.05 14.06
CA ILE A 148 -11.52 2.52 13.04
C ILE A 148 -10.15 3.25 13.08
N ASP A 149 -9.86 3.99 14.12
CA ASP A 149 -8.54 4.59 14.36
C ASP A 149 -7.52 3.57 14.86
#